data_ca2f57e3f787d8051445da9128b35205
#
_entry.id   ca2f57e3f787d8051445da9128b35205
#
_cell.length_a   1.000
_cell.length_b   1.000
_cell.length_c   1.000
_cell.angle_alpha   90.00
_cell.angle_beta   90.00
_cell.angle_gamma   90.00
#
_symmetry.space_group_name_H-M   'P 1'
#
loop_
_entity.id
_entity.type
_entity.pdbx_description
1 polymer ?
#
loop_
_entity_poly.entity_id
_entity_poly.type
_entity_poly.pdbx_seq_one_letter_code
_entity_poly.pdbx_strand_id
1 'polypeptide(L)'
;MIRDLAVQGGQMLLLLLLAPLLTGFVRKAKARLLRRRGPSLVQPYRDLLRLLRKEVVLAENASWLFRSAPYLIFATTWVAAALVPTFALGLTFSWSADLIVIAGLLGSARFFLALSGLISAPASAESGRAVR
;
A
#
# COMPACT_ATOMS: atom_id res chain seq x y z
N MET A 1 6.48 24.31 15.88
CA MET A 1 7.03 23.83 14.60
C MET A 1 7.84 22.54 14.73
N ILE A 2 9.01 22.51 15.40
CA ILE A 2 9.84 21.28 15.50
C ILE A 2 9.08 20.15 16.21
N ARG A 3 8.36 20.47 17.27
CA ARG A 3 7.54 19.50 18.04
C ARG A 3 6.41 18.91 17.20
N ASP A 4 5.73 19.73 16.41
CA ASP A 4 4.62 19.31 15.56
C ASP A 4 5.10 18.44 14.40
N LEU A 5 6.25 18.78 13.81
CA LEU A 5 6.92 17.95 12.80
C LEU A 5 7.37 16.59 13.37
N ALA A 6 7.90 16.58 14.61
CA ALA A 6 8.30 15.33 15.27
C ALA A 6 7.09 14.43 15.57
N VAL A 7 5.99 15.01 16.03
CA VAL A 7 4.75 14.28 16.27
C VAL A 7 4.18 13.71 14.96
N GLN A 8 4.19 14.49 13.90
CA GLN A 8 3.72 14.07 12.59
C GLN A 8 4.58 12.94 12.01
N GLY A 9 5.91 13.06 12.11
CA GLY A 9 6.84 12.01 11.69
C GLY A 9 6.65 10.72 12.50
N GLY A 10 6.47 10.85 13.82
CA GLY A 10 6.15 9.72 14.70
C GLY A 10 4.84 9.04 14.33
N GLN A 11 3.80 9.80 14.03
CA GLN A 11 2.51 9.28 13.56
C GLN A 11 2.66 8.49 12.25
N MET A 12 3.38 9.02 11.27
CA MET A 12 3.60 8.36 10.00
C MET A 12 4.37 7.04 10.15
N LEU A 13 5.42 7.03 10.97
CA LEU A 13 6.17 5.82 11.31
C LEU A 13 5.28 4.78 12.00
N LEU A 14 4.45 5.21 12.93
CA LEU A 14 3.54 4.33 13.66
C LEU A 14 2.50 3.72 12.72
N LEU A 15 1.93 4.50 11.79
CA LEU A 15 1.02 3.99 10.75
C LEU A 15 1.72 2.98 9.85
N LEU A 16 2.96 3.24 9.43
CA LEU A 16 3.74 2.33 8.60
C LEU A 16 3.96 0.97 9.30
N LEU A 17 4.20 1.00 10.60
CA LEU A 17 4.38 -0.20 11.41
C LEU A 17 3.05 -0.92 11.69
N LEU A 18 1.98 -0.19 11.96
CA LEU A 18 0.66 -0.78 12.25
C LEU A 18 -0.03 -1.38 11.03
N ALA A 19 0.17 -0.80 9.85
CA ALA A 19 -0.51 -1.23 8.63
C ALA A 19 -0.29 -2.72 8.29
N PRO A 20 0.94 -3.27 8.27
CA PRO A 20 1.14 -4.69 8.04
C PRO A 20 0.63 -5.56 9.19
N LEU A 21 0.67 -5.07 10.45
CA LEU A 21 0.10 -5.77 11.59
C LEU A 21 -1.41 -5.94 11.44
N LEU A 22 -2.10 -4.86 11.09
CA LEU A 22 -3.55 -4.86 10.85
C LEU A 22 -3.93 -5.82 9.72
N THR A 23 -3.16 -5.81 8.62
CA THR A 23 -3.35 -6.75 7.51
C THR A 23 -3.18 -8.21 7.96
N GLY A 24 -2.17 -8.49 8.78
CA GLY A 24 -1.94 -9.81 9.38
C GLY A 24 -3.09 -10.24 10.29
N PHE A 25 -3.60 -9.31 11.10
CA PHE A 25 -4.74 -9.55 11.99
C PHE A 25 -6.01 -9.90 11.21
N VAL A 26 -6.34 -9.12 10.18
CA VAL A 26 -7.53 -9.35 9.33
C VAL A 26 -7.41 -10.71 8.62
N ARG A 27 -6.26 -11.05 8.07
CA ARG A 27 -6.02 -12.37 7.44
C ARG A 27 -6.19 -13.51 8.43
N LYS A 28 -5.69 -13.37 9.66
CA LYS A 28 -5.82 -14.37 10.71
C LYS A 28 -7.28 -14.52 11.20
N ALA A 29 -7.99 -13.40 11.38
CA ALA A 29 -9.40 -13.41 11.75
C ALA A 29 -10.24 -14.11 10.68
N LYS A 30 -10.05 -13.74 9.39
CA LYS A 30 -10.73 -14.38 8.26
C LYS A 30 -10.46 -15.89 8.19
N ALA A 31 -9.21 -16.32 8.40
CA ALA A 31 -8.86 -17.73 8.39
C ALA A 31 -9.53 -18.50 9.55
N ARG A 32 -9.62 -17.90 10.74
CA ARG A 32 -10.34 -18.50 11.89
C ARG A 32 -11.83 -18.64 11.64
N LEU A 33 -12.47 -17.64 11.03
CA LEU A 33 -13.89 -17.70 10.65
C LEU A 33 -14.16 -18.83 9.63
N LEU A 34 -13.19 -19.08 8.75
CA LEU A 34 -13.25 -20.19 7.78
C LEU A 34 -12.79 -21.54 8.36
N ARG A 35 -12.63 -21.67 9.69
CA ARG A 35 -12.12 -22.87 10.38
C ARG A 35 -10.77 -23.37 9.85
N ARG A 36 -9.93 -22.47 9.31
CA ARG A 36 -8.57 -22.78 8.83
C ARG A 36 -7.52 -22.22 9.78
N ARG A 37 -6.36 -22.87 9.84
CA ARG A 37 -5.20 -22.32 10.55
C ARG A 37 -4.70 -21.09 9.78
N GLY A 38 -4.86 -19.90 10.35
CA GLY A 38 -4.42 -18.64 9.74
C GLY A 38 -2.91 -18.45 9.81
N PRO A 39 -2.36 -17.60 8.93
CA PRO A 39 -0.95 -17.22 8.97
C PRO A 39 -0.58 -16.51 10.28
N SER A 40 0.70 -16.47 10.61
CA SER A 40 1.19 -15.72 11.78
C SER A 40 0.99 -14.21 11.56
N LEU A 41 0.78 -13.45 12.64
CA LEU A 41 0.63 -11.98 12.58
C LEU A 41 1.88 -11.28 12.03
N VAL A 42 3.03 -11.93 12.13
CA VAL A 42 4.32 -11.41 11.65
C VAL A 42 4.56 -11.72 10.16
N GLN A 43 3.73 -12.56 9.56
CA GLN A 43 3.86 -12.95 8.16
C GLN A 43 3.98 -11.75 7.20
N PRO A 44 3.14 -10.69 7.29
CA PRO A 44 3.24 -9.53 6.40
C PRO A 44 4.59 -8.80 6.49
N TYR A 45 5.20 -8.74 7.67
CA TYR A 45 6.53 -8.13 7.83
C TYR A 45 7.62 -8.97 7.16
N ARG A 46 7.54 -10.29 7.29
CA ARG A 46 8.47 -11.21 6.60
C ARG A 46 8.33 -11.13 5.10
N ASP A 47 7.11 -11.01 4.60
CA ASP A 47 6.83 -10.85 3.18
C ASP A 47 7.38 -9.53 2.65
N LEU A 48 7.20 -8.42 3.38
CA LEU A 48 7.77 -7.12 3.05
C LEU A 48 9.31 -7.17 3.02
N LEU A 49 9.95 -7.74 4.04
CA LEU A 49 11.41 -7.88 4.08
C LEU A 49 11.93 -8.74 2.93
N ARG A 50 11.22 -9.82 2.59
CA ARG A 50 11.58 -10.67 1.45
C ARG A 50 11.46 -9.92 0.13
N LEU A 51 10.38 -9.13 -0.05
CA LEU A 51 10.17 -8.32 -1.26
C LEU A 51 11.21 -7.22 -1.41
N LEU A 52 11.60 -6.56 -0.31
CA LEU A 52 12.66 -5.55 -0.33
C LEU A 52 14.05 -6.11 -0.66
N ARG A 53 14.29 -7.39 -0.37
CA ARG A 53 15.55 -8.08 -0.68
C ARG A 53 15.56 -8.73 -2.06
N LYS A 54 14.42 -8.79 -2.74
CA LYS A 54 14.28 -9.45 -4.03
C LYS A 54 14.66 -8.48 -5.15
N GLU A 55 15.42 -8.94 -6.11
CA GLU A 55 15.69 -8.17 -7.32
C GLU A 55 14.41 -8.00 -8.13
N VAL A 56 14.21 -6.79 -8.64
CA VAL A 56 13.05 -6.44 -9.45
C VAL A 56 13.29 -6.98 -10.87
N VAL A 57 12.73 -8.14 -11.17
CA VAL A 57 12.71 -8.69 -12.54
C VAL A 57 11.50 -8.07 -13.24
N LEU A 58 11.76 -7.07 -14.08
CA LEU A 58 10.75 -6.48 -14.95
C LEU A 58 10.80 -7.20 -16.29
N ALA A 59 9.64 -7.52 -16.88
CA ALA A 59 9.56 -7.98 -18.25
C ALA A 59 10.14 -6.91 -19.18
N GLU A 60 10.91 -7.31 -20.19
CA GLU A 60 11.57 -6.39 -21.13
C GLU A 60 10.58 -5.45 -21.83
N ASN A 61 9.33 -5.87 -21.99
CA ASN A 61 8.22 -5.09 -22.57
C ASN A 61 7.33 -4.40 -21.53
N ALA A 62 7.77 -4.27 -20.27
CA ALA A 62 6.97 -3.59 -19.26
C ALA A 62 6.82 -2.10 -19.60
N SER A 63 5.56 -1.64 -19.77
CA SER A 63 5.23 -0.25 -20.01
C SER A 63 5.82 0.65 -18.92
N TRP A 64 6.31 1.83 -19.30
CA TRP A 64 6.78 2.86 -18.35
C TRP A 64 5.77 3.10 -17.22
N LEU A 65 4.48 3.07 -17.54
CA LEU A 65 3.40 3.24 -16.57
C LEU A 65 3.36 2.11 -15.52
N PHE A 66 3.58 0.87 -15.93
CA PHE A 66 3.65 -0.27 -15.03
C PHE A 66 4.83 -0.16 -14.04
N ARG A 67 5.92 0.41 -14.50
CA ARG A 67 7.13 0.64 -13.72
C ARG A 67 6.96 1.73 -12.66
N SER A 68 6.20 2.81 -12.99
CA SER A 68 5.96 3.95 -12.09
C SER A 68 4.76 3.74 -11.16
N ALA A 69 3.80 2.88 -11.52
CA ALA A 69 2.57 2.67 -10.76
C ALA A 69 2.77 2.37 -9.26
N PRO A 70 3.66 1.46 -8.82
CA PRO A 70 3.85 1.18 -7.40
C PRO A 70 4.37 2.39 -6.62
N TYR A 71 5.22 3.21 -7.22
CA TYR A 71 5.74 4.43 -6.60
C TYR A 71 4.64 5.48 -6.44
N LEU A 72 3.78 5.65 -7.45
CA LEU A 72 2.65 6.56 -7.41
C LEU A 72 1.61 6.12 -6.36
N ILE A 73 1.28 4.83 -6.32
CA ILE A 73 0.35 4.27 -5.32
C ILE A 73 0.92 4.49 -3.90
N PHE A 74 2.18 4.21 -3.70
CA PHE A 74 2.83 4.42 -2.40
C PHE A 74 2.83 5.90 -2.02
N ALA A 75 3.24 6.79 -2.92
CA ALA A 75 3.30 8.23 -2.68
C ALA A 75 1.93 8.82 -2.35
N THR A 76 0.90 8.51 -3.13
CA THR A 76 -0.47 9.02 -2.89
C THR A 76 -1.05 8.49 -1.58
N THR A 77 -0.82 7.23 -1.25
CA THR A 77 -1.27 6.63 0.01
C THR A 77 -0.50 7.23 1.20
N TRP A 78 0.79 7.49 1.04
CA TRP A 78 1.64 8.10 2.07
C TRP A 78 1.21 9.54 2.36
N VAL A 79 0.95 10.34 1.33
CA VAL A 79 0.44 11.71 1.48
C VAL A 79 -0.94 11.70 2.14
N ALA A 80 -1.84 10.79 1.73
CA ALA A 80 -3.14 10.65 2.38
C ALA A 80 -3.01 10.32 3.87
N ALA A 81 -2.09 9.43 4.24
CA ALA A 81 -1.81 9.08 5.62
C ALA A 81 -1.24 10.27 6.44
N ALA A 82 -0.46 11.15 5.79
CA ALA A 82 0.07 12.35 6.42
C ALA A 82 -1.01 13.41 6.67
N LEU A 83 -2.02 13.49 5.81
CA LEU A 83 -3.11 14.45 5.96
C LEU A 83 -4.11 14.05 7.06
N VAL A 84 -4.30 12.76 7.33
CA VAL A 84 -5.25 12.29 8.34
C VAL A 84 -4.66 12.44 9.75
N PRO A 85 -5.21 13.33 10.61
CA PRO A 85 -4.75 13.46 11.99
C PRO A 85 -5.28 12.30 12.85
N THR A 86 -4.53 11.19 12.87
CA THR A 86 -4.98 9.94 13.51
C THR A 86 -4.77 9.95 15.03
N PHE A 87 -3.65 10.52 15.50
CA PHE A 87 -3.26 10.45 16.92
C PHE A 87 -3.07 11.80 17.60
N ALA A 88 -3.03 12.91 16.86
CA ALA A 88 -2.84 14.24 17.41
C ALA A 88 -3.69 15.27 16.68
N LEU A 89 -4.29 16.20 17.43
CA LEU A 89 -4.98 17.36 16.88
C LEU A 89 -3.98 18.48 16.62
N GLY A 90 -4.21 19.29 15.58
CA GLY A 90 -3.38 20.46 15.28
C GLY A 90 -2.07 20.13 14.57
N LEU A 91 -2.02 19.06 13.79
CA LEU A 91 -0.87 18.75 12.95
C LEU A 91 -0.62 19.82 11.87
N THR A 92 0.60 19.93 11.41
CA THR A 92 1.07 20.99 10.49
C THR A 92 0.25 21.08 9.20
N PHE A 93 -0.29 19.96 8.72
CA PHE A 93 -1.10 19.88 7.50
C PHE A 93 -2.61 19.70 7.74
N SER A 94 -3.09 19.81 8.99
CA SER A 94 -4.50 19.60 9.32
C SER A 94 -5.44 20.58 8.62
N TRP A 95 -4.97 21.78 8.28
CA TRP A 95 -5.74 22.79 7.56
C TRP A 95 -6.07 22.39 6.11
N SER A 96 -5.24 21.53 5.50
CA SER A 96 -5.45 21.00 4.13
C SER A 96 -6.16 19.64 4.12
N ALA A 97 -6.46 19.07 5.30
CA ALA A 97 -7.07 17.76 5.45
C ALA A 97 -8.58 17.81 5.17
N ASP A 98 -8.95 18.25 3.97
CA ASP A 98 -10.33 18.20 3.52
C ASP A 98 -10.68 16.76 3.11
N LEU A 99 -11.88 16.31 3.45
CA LEU A 99 -12.38 14.98 3.11
C LEU A 99 -12.30 14.71 1.60
N ILE A 100 -12.51 15.74 0.78
CA ILE A 100 -12.45 15.68 -0.68
C ILE A 100 -11.02 15.35 -1.13
N VAL A 101 -10.01 15.99 -0.54
CA VAL A 101 -8.60 15.75 -0.88
C VAL A 101 -8.18 14.32 -0.51
N ILE A 102 -8.56 13.85 0.68
CA ILE A 102 -8.27 12.49 1.12
C ILE A 102 -8.95 11.46 0.22
N ALA A 103 -10.22 11.67 -0.11
CA ALA A 103 -10.97 10.80 -1.01
C ALA A 103 -10.35 10.79 -2.41
N GLY A 104 -9.92 11.94 -2.93
CA GLY A 104 -9.24 12.07 -4.22
C GLY A 104 -7.90 11.33 -4.24
N LEU A 105 -7.09 11.44 -3.20
CA LEU A 105 -5.80 10.73 -3.08
C LEU A 105 -5.99 9.21 -3.01
N LEU A 106 -6.92 8.73 -2.19
CA LEU A 106 -7.22 7.31 -2.10
C LEU A 106 -7.85 6.78 -3.40
N GLY A 107 -8.69 7.58 -4.06
CA GLY A 107 -9.25 7.27 -5.37
C GLY A 107 -8.18 7.16 -6.43
N SER A 108 -7.23 8.08 -6.47
CA SER A 108 -6.10 8.03 -7.41
C SER A 108 -5.21 6.79 -7.20
N ALA A 109 -4.93 6.42 -5.95
CA ALA A 109 -4.19 5.20 -5.64
C ALA A 109 -4.91 3.95 -6.18
N ARG A 110 -6.24 3.88 -6.04
CA ARG A 110 -7.06 2.78 -6.59
C ARG A 110 -7.10 2.80 -8.11
N PHE A 111 -7.15 3.97 -8.71
CA PHE A 111 -7.11 4.12 -10.16
C PHE A 111 -5.78 3.59 -10.74
N PHE A 112 -4.64 3.98 -10.19
CA PHE A 112 -3.34 3.47 -10.62
C PHE A 112 -3.20 1.96 -10.40
N LEU A 113 -3.76 1.43 -9.32
CA LEU A 113 -3.79 -0.01 -9.07
C LEU A 113 -4.60 -0.76 -10.13
N ALA A 114 -5.78 -0.26 -10.47
CA ALA A 114 -6.62 -0.85 -11.52
C ALA A 114 -5.94 -0.77 -12.90
N LEU A 115 -5.33 0.37 -13.22
CA LEU A 115 -4.62 0.57 -14.47
C LEU A 115 -3.42 -0.38 -14.61
N SER A 116 -2.64 -0.56 -13.55
CA SER A 116 -1.54 -1.53 -13.55
C SER A 116 -2.03 -2.98 -13.73
N GLY A 117 -3.19 -3.32 -13.16
CA GLY A 117 -3.82 -4.62 -13.34
C GLY A 117 -4.27 -4.87 -14.77
N LEU A 118 -4.83 -3.86 -15.44
CA LEU A 118 -5.22 -3.95 -16.85
C LEU A 118 -4.02 -4.17 -17.79
N ILE A 119 -2.91 -3.52 -17.52
CA ILE A 119 -1.69 -3.65 -18.33
C ILE A 119 -1.04 -5.04 -18.15
N SER A 120 -1.16 -5.64 -16.97
CA SER A 120 -0.61 -6.97 -16.69
C SER A 120 -1.50 -8.12 -17.19
N ALA A 121 -2.78 -7.89 -17.43
CA ALA A 121 -3.75 -8.91 -17.83
C ALA A 121 -3.43 -9.63 -19.16
N PRO A 122 -3.00 -8.95 -20.26
CA PRO A 122 -2.72 -9.63 -21.53
C PRO A 122 -1.52 -10.58 -21.47
N ALA A 123 -0.49 -10.29 -20.69
CA ALA A 123 0.69 -11.12 -20.58
C ALA A 123 0.42 -12.51 -19.94
N SER A 124 -0.53 -12.60 -19.04
CA SER A 124 -0.93 -13.87 -18.41
C SER A 124 -1.80 -14.75 -19.32
N ALA A 125 -2.57 -14.15 -20.22
CA ALA A 125 -3.44 -14.85 -21.16
C ALA A 125 -2.66 -15.55 -22.29
N GLU A 126 -1.59 -14.94 -22.76
CA GLU A 126 -0.71 -15.55 -23.80
C GLU A 126 0.14 -16.68 -23.25
N SER A 127 0.66 -16.55 -22.03
CA SER A 127 1.44 -17.61 -21.37
C SER A 127 0.65 -18.91 -21.19
N GLY A 128 -0.66 -18.81 -20.92
CA GLY A 128 -1.55 -19.98 -20.78
C GLY A 128 -1.87 -20.69 -22.09
N ARG A 129 -1.71 -20.03 -23.25
CA ARG A 129 -1.93 -20.63 -24.58
C ARG A 129 -0.71 -21.34 -25.16
N ALA A 130 0.48 -20.95 -24.74
CA ALA A 130 1.71 -21.55 -25.23
C ALA A 130 2.05 -22.92 -24.61
N VAL A 131 1.28 -23.38 -23.60
CA VAL A 131 1.53 -24.63 -22.85
C VAL A 131 0.48 -25.73 -23.18
N ARG A 132 -0.30 -25.57 -24.26
CA ARG A 132 -1.21 -26.66 -24.73
C ARG A 132 -0.76 -27.24 -26.05
#